data_51883fbfe37a600d56d94adae763c143
#
_entry.id   51883fbfe37a600d56d94adae763c143
#
_cell.length_a   1.000
_cell.length_b   1.000
_cell.length_c   1.000
_cell.angle_alpha   90.00
_cell.angle_beta   90.00
_cell.angle_gamma   90.00
#
_symmetry.space_group_name_H-M   'P 1'
#
loop_
_entity.id
_entity.type
_entity.pdbx_description
1 polymer ?
#
loop_
_entity_poly.entity_id
_entity_poly.type
_entity_poly.pdbx_seq_one_letter_code
_entity_poly.pdbx_strand_id
1 'polypeptide(L)'
;LKWVTWRMIKIVKTKSSEFISNIEKSLKKIKVQGVAPVDSWNPKFCGNLDIEIKKDGSWFYEGSKITRTNLVKLFSRILKKEGEKYFLVTPVEKIGIKVAFAPFVATAIDVFGNGKTQKVSFTTNVGDTFELDYQHPLRINFNPKTDEPHPYVSVRRNLEALIDRIKNK
;
A
#
# COMPACT_ATOMS: atom_id res chain seq x y z
N LEU A 1 37.04 -4.36 -12.04
CA LEU A 1 36.00 -4.33 -10.97
C LEU A 1 35.01 -3.19 -11.12
N LYS A 2 35.38 -1.98 -11.55
CA LYS A 2 34.45 -0.86 -11.80
C LYS A 2 33.51 -1.07 -12.99
N TRP A 3 33.86 -1.87 -13.98
CA TRP A 3 33.06 -2.14 -15.17
C TRP A 3 31.92 -3.14 -14.92
N VAL A 4 32.12 -4.09 -14.04
CA VAL A 4 31.11 -5.11 -13.69
C VAL A 4 30.00 -4.50 -12.85
N THR A 5 30.34 -3.64 -11.89
CA THR A 5 29.38 -2.91 -11.06
C THR A 5 28.50 -1.94 -11.86
N TRP A 6 29.09 -1.25 -12.85
CA TRP A 6 28.34 -0.29 -13.68
C TRP A 6 27.35 -0.97 -14.63
N ARG A 7 27.72 -2.13 -15.18
CA ARG A 7 26.81 -2.94 -16.00
C ARG A 7 25.67 -3.57 -15.19
N MET A 8 25.94 -4.05 -13.97
CA MET A 8 24.91 -4.57 -13.07
C MET A 8 23.92 -3.48 -12.65
N ILE A 9 24.40 -2.29 -12.29
CA ILE A 9 23.54 -1.16 -11.92
C ILE A 9 22.67 -0.73 -13.10
N LYS A 10 23.19 -0.75 -14.32
CA LYS A 10 22.43 -0.40 -15.53
C LYS A 10 21.36 -1.44 -15.86
N ILE A 11 21.65 -2.73 -15.66
CA ILE A 11 20.71 -3.84 -15.87
C ILE A 11 19.57 -3.80 -14.82
N VAL A 12 19.89 -3.52 -13.58
CA VAL A 12 18.89 -3.39 -12.49
C VAL A 12 17.99 -2.16 -12.71
N LYS A 13 18.57 -1.01 -13.10
CA LYS A 13 17.77 0.20 -13.44
C LYS A 13 16.86 -0.01 -14.65
N THR A 14 17.29 -0.78 -15.64
CA THR A 14 16.48 -1.06 -16.84
C THR A 14 15.31 -1.97 -16.50
N LYS A 15 15.51 -3.02 -15.67
CA LYS A 15 14.43 -3.93 -15.24
C LYS A 15 13.38 -3.23 -14.39
N SER A 16 13.77 -2.33 -13.51
CA SER A 16 12.84 -1.65 -12.61
C SER A 16 11.98 -0.59 -13.33
N SER A 17 12.57 0.17 -14.27
CA SER A 17 11.80 1.11 -15.09
C SER A 17 10.86 0.40 -16.06
N GLU A 18 11.27 -0.75 -16.59
CA GLU A 18 10.48 -1.61 -17.46
C GLU A 18 9.30 -2.23 -16.68
N PHE A 19 9.51 -2.64 -15.44
CA PHE A 19 8.45 -3.15 -14.57
C PHE A 19 7.36 -2.10 -14.32
N ILE A 20 7.72 -0.88 -13.94
CA ILE A 20 6.75 0.21 -13.73
C ILE A 20 5.97 0.49 -15.01
N SER A 21 6.64 0.55 -16.16
CA SER A 21 6.00 0.74 -17.47
C SER A 21 5.06 -0.42 -17.81
N ASN A 22 5.43 -1.65 -17.50
CA ASN A 22 4.60 -2.84 -17.75
C ASN A 22 3.36 -2.87 -16.86
N ILE A 23 3.49 -2.50 -15.58
CA ILE A 23 2.33 -2.33 -14.68
C ILE A 23 1.38 -1.26 -15.24
N GLU A 24 1.88 -0.09 -15.60
CA GLU A 24 1.04 0.98 -16.16
C GLU A 24 0.29 0.52 -17.42
N LYS A 25 0.96 -0.20 -18.30
CA LYS A 25 0.35 -0.76 -19.54
C LYS A 25 -0.67 -1.86 -19.23
N SER A 26 -0.34 -2.78 -18.33
CA SER A 26 -1.24 -3.89 -17.96
C SER A 26 -2.52 -3.37 -17.32
N LEU A 27 -2.41 -2.38 -16.44
CA LEU A 27 -3.54 -1.81 -15.73
C LEU A 27 -4.39 -0.86 -16.59
N LYS A 28 -3.81 -0.22 -17.61
CA LYS A 28 -4.58 0.52 -18.62
C LYS A 28 -5.43 -0.39 -19.49
N LYS A 29 -4.95 -1.61 -19.79
CA LYS A 29 -5.70 -2.62 -20.56
C LYS A 29 -6.83 -3.24 -19.74
N ILE A 30 -6.60 -3.44 -18.43
CA ILE A 30 -7.61 -3.91 -17.52
C ILE A 30 -8.40 -2.66 -17.09
N LYS A 31 -9.58 -2.44 -17.65
CA LYS A 31 -10.52 -1.39 -17.20
C LYS A 31 -11.01 -1.72 -15.79
N VAL A 32 -10.12 -1.72 -14.81
CA VAL A 32 -10.47 -1.96 -13.42
C VAL A 32 -10.98 -0.65 -12.84
N GLN A 33 -12.29 -0.52 -12.83
CA GLN A 33 -12.91 0.44 -11.92
C GLN A 33 -12.82 -0.15 -10.51
N GLY A 34 -12.02 0.48 -9.65
CA GLY A 34 -11.84 0.05 -8.27
C GLY A 34 -10.58 -0.79 -8.02
N VAL A 35 -10.68 -1.71 -7.07
CA VAL A 35 -9.58 -2.57 -6.63
C VAL A 35 -9.41 -3.75 -7.59
N ALA A 36 -8.16 -4.06 -7.95
CA ALA A 36 -7.86 -5.19 -8.81
C ALA A 36 -8.15 -6.54 -8.12
N PRO A 37 -8.60 -7.56 -8.84
CA PRO A 37 -8.88 -8.89 -8.28
C PRO A 37 -7.60 -9.69 -8.05
N VAL A 38 -6.69 -9.16 -7.23
CA VAL A 38 -5.35 -9.72 -7.00
C VAL A 38 -5.38 -11.11 -6.37
N ASP A 39 -6.48 -11.48 -5.69
CA ASP A 39 -6.62 -12.81 -5.09
C ASP A 39 -6.85 -13.90 -6.13
N SER A 40 -7.38 -13.54 -7.31
CA SER A 40 -7.51 -14.45 -8.45
C SER A 40 -6.23 -14.58 -9.28
N TRP A 41 -5.25 -13.72 -9.04
CA TRP A 41 -3.97 -13.73 -9.75
C TRP A 41 -2.92 -14.47 -8.95
N ASN A 42 -2.30 -15.46 -9.55
CA ASN A 42 -1.27 -16.27 -8.91
C ASN A 42 -0.01 -16.40 -9.79
N PRO A 43 0.62 -15.29 -10.18
CA PRO A 43 1.85 -15.30 -10.95
C PRO A 43 3.03 -15.78 -10.10
N LYS A 44 4.12 -16.17 -10.77
CA LYS A 44 5.37 -16.50 -10.09
C LYS A 44 5.97 -15.25 -9.43
N PHE A 45 6.66 -15.49 -8.31
CA PHE A 45 7.44 -14.45 -7.66
C PHE A 45 8.63 -14.05 -8.54
N CYS A 46 8.74 -12.75 -8.82
CA CYS A 46 9.73 -12.18 -9.75
C CYS A 46 10.87 -11.44 -9.04
N GLY A 47 10.95 -11.51 -7.71
CA GLY A 47 11.95 -10.82 -6.90
C GLY A 47 11.39 -9.60 -6.16
N ASN A 48 12.28 -8.83 -5.55
CA ASN A 48 11.94 -7.64 -4.79
C ASN A 48 12.33 -6.37 -5.57
N LEU A 49 11.52 -5.33 -5.44
CA LEU A 49 11.90 -3.96 -5.82
C LEU A 49 12.21 -3.13 -4.57
N ASP A 50 13.08 -2.15 -4.73
CA ASP A 50 13.32 -1.14 -3.71
C ASP A 50 12.19 -0.11 -3.70
N ILE A 51 10.99 -0.59 -3.41
CA ILE A 51 9.80 0.21 -3.12
C ILE A 51 9.51 0.07 -1.63
N GLU A 52 9.31 1.20 -0.96
CA GLU A 52 9.00 1.23 0.46
C GLU A 52 7.82 2.18 0.73
N ILE A 53 6.85 1.69 1.51
CA ILE A 53 5.79 2.50 2.08
C ILE A 53 6.20 2.88 3.51
N LYS A 54 6.40 4.18 3.74
CA LYS A 54 6.80 4.72 5.04
C LYS A 54 5.62 4.78 6.01
N LYS A 55 5.91 5.07 7.29
CA LYS A 55 4.90 5.19 8.36
C LYS A 55 3.81 6.21 8.03
N ASP A 56 4.16 7.32 7.39
CA ASP A 56 3.24 8.38 6.99
C ASP A 56 2.41 8.08 5.73
N GLY A 57 2.56 6.87 5.16
CA GLY A 57 1.89 6.44 3.94
C GLY A 57 2.56 6.88 2.64
N SER A 58 3.66 7.60 2.70
CA SER A 58 4.41 8.00 1.50
C SER A 58 5.15 6.82 0.89
N TRP A 59 5.19 6.79 -0.44
CA TRP A 59 5.85 5.77 -1.24
C TRP A 59 7.20 6.26 -1.74
N PHE A 60 8.21 5.43 -1.60
CA PHE A 60 9.56 5.68 -2.07
C PHE A 60 9.98 4.59 -3.05
N TYR A 61 10.72 4.98 -4.06
CA TYR A 61 11.34 4.10 -5.03
C TYR A 61 12.83 4.44 -5.15
N GLU A 62 13.69 3.46 -4.92
CA GLU A 62 15.16 3.64 -4.90
C GLU A 62 15.59 4.86 -4.06
N GLY A 63 14.97 5.05 -2.89
CA GLY A 63 15.26 6.14 -1.96
C GLY A 63 14.64 7.50 -2.31
N SER A 64 13.94 7.62 -3.45
CA SER A 64 13.28 8.84 -3.86
C SER A 64 11.76 8.75 -3.70
N LYS A 65 11.15 9.81 -3.17
CA LYS A 65 9.70 9.86 -2.98
C LYS A 65 8.96 9.85 -4.32
N ILE A 66 7.97 8.97 -4.43
CA ILE A 66 7.05 8.98 -5.56
C ILE A 66 6.03 10.10 -5.36
N THR A 67 6.15 11.17 -6.15
CA THR A 67 5.28 12.35 -6.07
C THR A 67 4.05 12.26 -6.98
N ARG A 68 4.07 11.33 -7.95
CA ARG A 68 2.93 11.08 -8.86
C ARG A 68 1.80 10.36 -8.12
N THR A 69 0.82 11.12 -7.66
CA THR A 69 -0.34 10.60 -6.89
C THR A 69 -1.09 9.50 -7.64
N ASN A 70 -1.26 9.63 -8.96
CA ASN A 70 -1.93 8.62 -9.77
C ASN A 70 -1.16 7.30 -9.81
N LEU A 71 0.16 7.34 -9.78
CA LEU A 71 1.00 6.14 -9.72
C LEU A 71 0.88 5.43 -8.37
N VAL A 72 0.88 6.18 -7.28
CA VAL A 72 0.64 5.65 -5.92
C VAL A 72 -0.74 4.99 -5.82
N LYS A 73 -1.79 5.65 -6.32
CA LYS A 73 -3.14 5.08 -6.37
C LYS A 73 -3.19 3.80 -7.21
N LEU A 74 -2.49 3.77 -8.32
CA LEU A 74 -2.39 2.60 -9.18
C LEU A 74 -1.74 1.42 -8.47
N PHE A 75 -0.59 1.63 -7.84
CA PHE A 75 0.10 0.61 -7.06
C PHE A 75 -0.74 0.12 -5.88
N SER A 76 -1.46 1.01 -5.21
CA SER A 76 -2.32 0.65 -4.09
C SER A 76 -3.43 -0.34 -4.48
N ARG A 77 -3.90 -0.31 -5.72
CA ARG A 77 -4.95 -1.21 -6.23
C ARG A 77 -4.46 -2.64 -6.45
N ILE A 78 -3.17 -2.83 -6.64
CA ILE A 78 -2.55 -4.14 -6.90
C ILE A 78 -1.73 -4.65 -5.72
N LEU A 79 -1.87 -4.03 -4.56
CA LEU A 79 -1.27 -4.51 -3.32
C LEU A 79 -1.90 -5.82 -2.86
N LYS A 80 -1.04 -6.76 -2.45
CA LYS A 80 -1.42 -8.03 -1.82
C LYS A 80 -0.52 -8.28 -0.61
N LYS A 81 -1.10 -8.76 0.48
CA LYS A 81 -0.37 -9.21 1.67
C LYS A 81 -0.48 -10.73 1.78
N GLU A 82 0.64 -11.40 1.90
CA GLU A 82 0.74 -12.84 2.17
C GLU A 82 1.61 -13.06 3.41
N GLY A 83 1.01 -13.54 4.49
CA GLY A 83 1.67 -13.55 5.80
C GLY A 83 2.07 -12.13 6.23
N GLU A 84 3.34 -11.93 6.53
CA GLU A 84 3.89 -10.61 6.89
C GLU A 84 4.54 -9.86 5.71
N LYS A 85 4.43 -10.42 4.50
CA LYS A 85 5.06 -9.87 3.29
C LYS A 85 4.04 -9.17 2.40
N TYR A 86 4.49 -8.10 1.76
CA TYR A 86 3.67 -7.31 0.83
C TYR A 86 4.21 -7.41 -0.59
N PHE A 87 3.28 -7.42 -1.52
CA PHE A 87 3.57 -7.59 -2.95
C PHE A 87 2.74 -6.63 -3.80
N LEU A 88 3.30 -6.22 -4.93
CA LEU A 88 2.55 -5.69 -6.06
C LEU A 88 2.30 -6.85 -7.02
N VAL A 89 1.05 -7.10 -7.36
CA VAL A 89 0.64 -8.26 -8.16
C VAL A 89 -0.09 -7.81 -9.42
N THR A 90 0.35 -8.35 -10.55
CA THR A 90 -0.36 -8.29 -11.83
C THR A 90 -0.71 -9.71 -12.27
N PRO A 91 -1.49 -9.93 -13.34
CA PRO A 91 -1.74 -11.29 -13.83
C PRO A 91 -0.49 -12.10 -14.15
N VAL A 92 0.64 -11.43 -14.43
CA VAL A 92 1.87 -12.08 -14.91
C VAL A 92 3.08 -11.90 -13.99
N GLU A 93 3.02 -10.99 -13.02
CA GLU A 93 4.15 -10.65 -12.14
C GLU A 93 3.73 -10.50 -10.69
N LYS A 94 4.58 -10.94 -9.77
CA LYS A 94 4.47 -10.74 -8.33
C LYS A 94 5.79 -10.25 -7.79
N ILE A 95 5.82 -9.05 -7.26
CA ILE A 95 7.02 -8.35 -6.82
C ILE A 95 6.90 -7.94 -5.36
N GLY A 96 7.91 -8.29 -4.55
CA GLY A 96 7.98 -7.93 -3.15
C GLY A 96 8.35 -6.46 -2.95
N ILE A 97 7.71 -5.83 -1.98
CA ILE A 97 7.98 -4.47 -1.52
C ILE A 97 8.10 -4.41 0.01
N LYS A 98 8.61 -3.30 0.53
CA LYS A 98 8.71 -3.05 1.97
C LYS A 98 7.57 -2.16 2.45
N VAL A 99 7.01 -2.47 3.61
CA VAL A 99 5.99 -1.67 4.29
C VAL A 99 6.41 -1.50 5.75
N ALA A 100 6.56 -0.26 6.21
CA ALA A 100 7.06 0.02 7.56
C ALA A 100 6.06 -0.35 8.67
N PHE A 101 4.80 0.05 8.54
CA PHE A 101 3.74 -0.21 9.53
C PHE A 101 2.50 -0.81 8.90
N ALA A 102 1.84 -0.07 8.04
CA ALA A 102 0.69 -0.50 7.27
C ALA A 102 0.76 0.07 5.85
N PRO A 103 0.08 -0.55 4.88
CA PRO A 103 0.12 -0.07 3.49
C PRO A 103 -0.63 1.25 3.31
N PHE A 104 -1.55 1.59 4.22
CA PHE A 104 -2.34 2.82 4.18
C PHE A 104 -2.24 3.59 5.48
N VAL A 105 -2.62 4.87 5.43
CA VAL A 105 -2.79 5.74 6.60
C VAL A 105 -4.16 6.39 6.54
N ALA A 106 -4.89 6.38 7.65
CA ALA A 106 -6.12 7.15 7.78
C ALA A 106 -5.78 8.63 7.89
N THR A 107 -6.23 9.42 6.92
CA THR A 107 -5.98 10.86 6.83
C THR A 107 -7.11 11.71 7.39
N ALA A 108 -8.33 11.14 7.45
CA ALA A 108 -9.50 11.78 8.03
C ALA A 108 -10.37 10.76 8.76
N ILE A 109 -10.99 11.20 9.84
CA ILE A 109 -12.02 10.51 10.58
C ILE A 109 -13.21 11.46 10.72
N ASP A 110 -14.37 11.03 10.24
CA ASP A 110 -15.62 11.78 10.35
C ASP A 110 -16.60 11.02 11.22
N VAL A 111 -17.23 11.70 12.16
CA VAL A 111 -18.20 11.12 13.09
C VAL A 111 -19.58 11.72 12.79
N PHE A 112 -20.55 10.88 12.50
CA PHE A 112 -21.92 11.25 12.18
C PHE A 112 -22.90 10.66 13.18
N GLY A 113 -23.99 11.39 13.44
CA GLY A 113 -25.05 10.94 14.34
C GLY A 113 -24.68 11.03 15.82
N ASN A 114 -25.58 10.54 16.67
CA ASN A 114 -25.45 10.59 18.12
C ASN A 114 -25.84 9.25 18.77
N GLY A 115 -25.19 8.91 19.88
CA GLY A 115 -25.51 7.75 20.67
C GLY A 115 -25.49 6.44 19.86
N LYS A 116 -26.58 5.69 19.87
CA LYS A 116 -26.69 4.38 19.19
C LYS A 116 -26.69 4.47 17.67
N THR A 117 -26.93 5.65 17.09
CA THR A 117 -26.91 5.89 15.64
C THR A 117 -25.58 6.47 15.16
N GLN A 118 -24.61 6.60 16.05
CA GLN A 118 -23.31 7.15 15.70
C GLN A 118 -22.60 6.24 14.69
N LYS A 119 -22.07 6.87 13.65
CA LYS A 119 -21.25 6.23 12.61
C LYS A 119 -19.90 6.92 12.54
N VAL A 120 -18.86 6.15 12.30
CA VAL A 120 -17.50 6.63 12.10
C VAL A 120 -17.04 6.25 10.72
N SER A 121 -16.62 7.23 9.93
CA SER A 121 -16.08 7.04 8.59
C SER A 121 -14.59 7.37 8.57
N PHE A 122 -13.83 6.59 7.82
CA PHE A 122 -12.40 6.79 7.61
C PHE A 122 -12.13 7.11 6.15
N THR A 123 -11.15 8.00 5.92
CA THR A 123 -10.58 8.25 4.59
C THR A 123 -9.09 7.93 4.62
N THR A 124 -8.61 7.18 3.65
CA THR A 124 -7.18 6.84 3.53
C THR A 124 -6.41 7.83 2.66
N ASN A 125 -5.09 7.80 2.78
CA ASN A 125 -4.17 8.60 1.96
C ASN A 125 -4.23 8.30 0.45
N VAL A 126 -4.85 7.19 0.05
CA VAL A 126 -5.07 6.83 -1.37
C VAL A 126 -6.49 7.09 -1.84
N GLY A 127 -7.36 7.64 -0.97
CA GLY A 127 -8.70 8.08 -1.28
C GLY A 127 -9.80 7.05 -1.05
N ASP A 128 -9.52 5.92 -0.41
CA ASP A 128 -10.55 4.99 0.03
C ASP A 128 -11.35 5.61 1.18
N THR A 129 -12.67 5.49 1.15
CA THR A 129 -13.57 5.92 2.22
C THR A 129 -14.50 4.77 2.60
N PHE A 130 -14.61 4.49 3.90
CA PHE A 130 -15.45 3.41 4.43
C PHE A 130 -15.90 3.70 5.85
N GLU A 131 -16.98 3.07 6.29
CA GLU A 131 -17.50 3.16 7.65
C GLU A 131 -16.87 2.07 8.54
N LEU A 132 -16.69 2.39 9.82
CA LEU A 132 -16.30 1.41 10.83
C LEU A 132 -17.45 0.44 11.05
N ASP A 133 -17.25 -0.82 10.73
CA ASP A 133 -18.22 -1.90 10.87
C ASP A 133 -17.52 -3.26 11.09
N TYR A 134 -18.27 -4.36 11.03
CA TYR A 134 -17.72 -5.70 11.20
C TYR A 134 -16.78 -6.13 10.05
N GLN A 135 -16.86 -5.50 8.88
CA GLN A 135 -15.97 -5.73 7.73
C GLN A 135 -14.69 -4.91 7.83
N HIS A 136 -14.74 -3.82 8.58
CA HIS A 136 -13.64 -2.87 8.78
C HIS A 136 -13.33 -2.72 10.28
N PRO A 137 -12.90 -3.82 10.97
CA PRO A 137 -12.64 -3.77 12.41
C PRO A 137 -11.39 -2.95 12.75
N LEU A 138 -11.39 -2.43 13.97
CA LEU A 138 -10.21 -1.82 14.60
C LEU A 138 -9.34 -2.88 15.28
N ARG A 139 -8.04 -2.66 15.23
CA ARG A 139 -7.04 -3.44 15.94
C ARG A 139 -6.01 -2.49 16.55
N ILE A 140 -5.56 -2.79 17.75
CA ILE A 140 -4.51 -2.01 18.41
C ILE A 140 -3.32 -2.93 18.69
N ASN A 141 -2.15 -2.52 18.22
CA ASN A 141 -0.87 -3.07 18.60
C ASN A 141 -0.17 -2.11 19.56
N PHE A 142 0.64 -2.63 20.46
CA PHE A 142 1.48 -1.83 21.32
C PHE A 142 2.95 -2.03 20.95
N ASN A 143 3.70 -0.94 20.95
CA ASN A 143 5.15 -1.03 20.80
C ASN A 143 5.74 -1.74 22.03
N PRO A 144 6.46 -2.86 21.86
CA PRO A 144 6.93 -3.65 23.01
C PRO A 144 7.98 -2.93 23.89
N LYS A 145 8.58 -1.86 23.38
CA LYS A 145 9.60 -1.09 24.13
C LYS A 145 9.04 0.16 24.80
N THR A 146 8.07 0.82 24.18
CA THR A 146 7.55 2.13 24.62
C THR A 146 6.12 2.06 25.12
N ASP A 147 5.44 0.92 24.93
CA ASP A 147 3.99 0.72 25.21
C ASP A 147 3.09 1.72 24.44
N GLU A 148 3.62 2.34 23.40
CA GLU A 148 2.87 3.25 22.55
C GLU A 148 1.84 2.49 21.74
N PRO A 149 0.55 2.88 21.77
CA PRO A 149 -0.49 2.23 20.98
C PRO A 149 -0.40 2.62 19.50
N HIS A 150 -0.46 1.62 18.65
CA HIS A 150 -0.60 1.78 17.20
C HIS A 150 -1.95 1.20 16.77
N PRO A 151 -2.98 2.05 16.61
CA PRO A 151 -4.29 1.61 16.13
C PRO A 151 -4.30 1.46 14.62
N TYR A 152 -4.95 0.40 14.16
CA TYR A 152 -5.16 0.08 12.76
C TYR A 152 -6.64 -0.15 12.49
N VAL A 153 -7.08 0.18 11.29
CA VAL A 153 -8.41 -0.17 10.78
C VAL A 153 -8.26 -1.00 9.50
N SER A 154 -9.04 -2.06 9.39
CA SER A 154 -9.06 -2.88 8.17
C SER A 154 -9.69 -2.09 7.02
N VAL A 155 -9.00 -2.00 5.90
CA VAL A 155 -9.45 -1.26 4.71
C VAL A 155 -10.10 -2.21 3.71
N ARG A 156 -9.39 -3.24 3.30
CA ARG A 156 -9.87 -4.28 2.40
C ARG A 156 -9.01 -5.53 2.51
N ARG A 157 -9.64 -6.69 2.39
CA ARG A 157 -8.95 -7.98 2.60
C ARG A 157 -8.19 -7.97 3.93
N ASN A 158 -6.89 -8.27 3.91
CA ASN A 158 -6.00 -8.18 5.07
C ASN A 158 -5.07 -6.94 5.02
N LEU A 159 -5.44 -5.92 4.25
CA LEU A 159 -4.73 -4.64 4.18
C LEU A 159 -5.34 -3.63 5.14
N GLU A 160 -4.51 -3.01 5.95
CA GLU A 160 -4.89 -2.10 7.02
C GLU A 160 -4.38 -0.68 6.79
N ALA A 161 -5.03 0.28 7.41
CA ALA A 161 -4.56 1.65 7.55
C ALA A 161 -4.11 1.90 9.00
N LEU A 162 -2.94 2.50 9.16
CA LEU A 162 -2.51 3.04 10.45
C LEU A 162 -3.34 4.30 10.75
N ILE A 163 -3.91 4.36 11.94
CA ILE A 163 -4.56 5.57 12.44
C ILE A 163 -3.51 6.32 13.24
N ASP A 164 -2.81 7.22 12.58
CA ASP A 164 -1.85 8.11 13.23
C ASP A 164 -2.57 9.32 13.82
N ARG A 165 -1.86 10.13 14.61
CA ARG A 165 -2.43 11.37 15.18
C ARG A 165 -2.98 12.23 14.05
N ILE A 166 -4.28 12.18 13.85
CA ILE A 166 -4.96 13.07 12.92
C ILE A 166 -4.87 14.46 13.51
N LYS A 167 -4.08 15.32 12.87
CA LYS A 167 -4.07 16.73 13.23
C LYS A 167 -5.44 17.28 12.85
N ASN A 168 -6.31 17.42 13.85
CA ASN A 168 -7.54 18.20 13.68
C ASN A 168 -7.14 19.59 13.18
N LYS A 169 -7.57 19.88 11.98
CA LYS A 169 -7.49 21.24 11.44
C LYS A 169 -8.52 22.13 12.11
#